data_82f9756e31039d823683e75adf09bed1
#
_entry.id   82f9756e31039d823683e75adf09bed1
#
_cell.length_a   1.000
_cell.length_b   1.000
_cell.length_c   1.000
_cell.angle_alpha   90.00
_cell.angle_beta   90.00
_cell.angle_gamma   90.00
#
_symmetry.space_group_name_H-M   'P 1'
#
loop_
_entity.id
_entity.type
_entity.pdbx_description
1 polymer ?
#
loop_
_entity_poly.entity_id
_entity_poly.type
_entity_poly.pdbx_seq_one_letter_code
_entity_poly.pdbx_strand_id
1 'polypeptide(L)'
;MTETIFLYGTPQPPAPRRSLNCGALNAVIEAGALRAISLGPVELVRQIDFPVRDENWASLPPTTLDESLHETDDEIRYTHSFEVANGALQCRVTYTLSRSSNDTGTITAHGTATATRDFTTNRTGFSLLHPLEHVAGRPVTVRHTSGATADMQMPDLISPDQPIKDIAGLAFAPNGIALDIAFEGEIFEMEDQRNWSDASFKTYCRPLIEPFAYTIKAGETLSQTITVTAAGTPPRAQVSAPKPIQLGTDAPEPLPQLSLALQKGWMIEDHNASANLLRGSGIAQFTLRITPQTASELIPIATGYTSINNAALDLEIVLDDDAPAAAQLDRIAALCRDTGLAPEHVTALPTAFLASYQPSSQWPTGLQPADCIAAARSAFPNAKIGAGMLTNFTEFNRCRPAGTDHDFITHGNSATVHAADDTSVMQTLEALPHIFRSARAIGGAKPYRLGLTAIGMRSNPYGAATTPNPDQNRLTMTVYDPRARALFGAAWALGALAATQGHSVAALTLAAPCGPFGIINHASEVARPWYDDHPNAKVTPLYHVLHALRDAGPRLPVSNLPSGFAAVAVQTKA
;
A
#
# COMPACT_ATOMS: atom_id res chain seq x y z
N MET A 1 -25.29 -1.14 15.89
CA MET A 1 -24.07 -1.42 15.07
C MET A 1 -23.72 -2.86 15.27
N THR A 2 -23.56 -3.66 14.19
CA THR A 2 -23.13 -5.06 14.29
C THR A 2 -21.63 -5.12 14.61
N GLU A 3 -21.15 -6.26 15.14
CA GLU A 3 -19.72 -6.48 15.41
C GLU A 3 -18.86 -6.28 14.14
N THR A 4 -19.31 -6.76 12.99
CA THR A 4 -18.63 -6.58 11.69
C THR A 4 -18.44 -5.12 11.32
N ILE A 5 -19.46 -4.27 11.53
CA ILE A 5 -19.37 -2.84 11.24
C ILE A 5 -18.40 -2.14 12.23
N PHE A 6 -18.41 -2.53 13.50
CA PHE A 6 -17.51 -1.99 14.50
C PHE A 6 -16.04 -2.36 14.20
N LEU A 7 -15.80 -3.59 13.74
CA LEU A 7 -14.45 -4.06 13.40
C LEU A 7 -13.96 -3.51 12.05
N TYR A 8 -14.82 -3.49 11.02
CA TYR A 8 -14.41 -3.25 9.63
C TYR A 8 -15.07 -2.04 8.96
N GLY A 9 -16.02 -1.38 9.59
CA GLY A 9 -16.71 -0.20 9.03
C GLY A 9 -17.70 -0.51 7.90
N THR A 10 -17.94 -1.76 7.57
CA THR A 10 -18.80 -2.23 6.47
C THR A 10 -19.58 -3.47 6.89
N PRO A 11 -20.80 -3.69 6.36
CA PRO A 11 -21.52 -4.95 6.53
C PRO A 11 -21.01 -6.05 5.58
N GLN A 12 -20.21 -5.71 4.57
CA GLN A 12 -19.65 -6.68 3.63
C GLN A 12 -18.83 -7.72 4.39
N PRO A 13 -19.17 -9.01 4.34
CA PRO A 13 -18.37 -10.05 4.98
C PRO A 13 -17.00 -10.16 4.29
N PRO A 14 -15.95 -10.59 5.01
CA PRO A 14 -14.72 -11.00 4.36
C PRO A 14 -14.99 -12.22 3.45
N ALA A 15 -14.12 -12.41 2.45
CA ALA A 15 -14.20 -13.59 1.60
C ALA A 15 -14.05 -14.88 2.45
N PRO A 16 -14.83 -15.94 2.16
CA PRO A 16 -14.66 -17.22 2.82
C PRO A 16 -13.24 -17.76 2.64
N ARG A 17 -12.69 -18.33 3.70
CA ARG A 17 -11.34 -18.92 3.69
C ARG A 17 -11.45 -20.42 3.99
N ARG A 18 -10.71 -21.22 3.22
CA ARG A 18 -10.62 -22.66 3.41
C ARG A 18 -9.16 -23.08 3.51
N SER A 19 -8.77 -23.63 4.65
CA SER A 19 -7.43 -24.17 4.86
C SER A 19 -7.29 -25.54 4.19
N LEU A 20 -6.16 -25.76 3.53
CA LEU A 20 -5.74 -26.98 2.89
C LEU A 20 -4.46 -27.47 3.58
N ASN A 21 -4.40 -28.76 3.93
CA ASN A 21 -3.25 -29.36 4.62
C ASN A 21 -2.89 -30.69 3.94
N CYS A 22 -1.75 -30.75 3.27
CA CYS A 22 -1.21 -31.93 2.59
C CYS A 22 0.15 -32.28 3.20
N GLY A 23 0.15 -33.05 4.29
CA GLY A 23 1.34 -33.30 5.09
C GLY A 23 1.88 -32.03 5.75
N ALA A 24 3.14 -31.67 5.46
CA ALA A 24 3.75 -30.43 5.94
C ALA A 24 3.40 -29.21 5.04
N LEU A 25 2.84 -29.44 3.85
CA LEU A 25 2.44 -28.40 2.92
C LEU A 25 1.06 -27.85 3.31
N ASN A 26 0.97 -26.54 3.52
CA ASN A 26 -0.25 -25.85 3.90
C ASN A 26 -0.56 -24.73 2.91
N ALA A 27 -1.83 -24.44 2.71
CA ALA A 27 -2.30 -23.30 1.92
C ALA A 27 -3.72 -22.90 2.34
N VAL A 28 -4.21 -21.79 1.80
CA VAL A 28 -5.58 -21.30 2.01
C VAL A 28 -6.19 -20.95 0.66
N ILE A 29 -7.40 -21.44 0.39
CA ILE A 29 -8.24 -20.90 -0.69
C ILE A 29 -9.00 -19.70 -0.16
N GLU A 30 -8.91 -18.58 -0.87
CA GLU A 30 -9.65 -17.36 -0.60
C GLU A 30 -9.99 -16.67 -1.92
N ALA A 31 -11.28 -16.46 -2.19
CA ALA A 31 -11.79 -15.87 -3.43
C ALA A 31 -11.23 -16.51 -4.72
N GLY A 32 -11.08 -17.84 -4.75
CA GLY A 32 -10.55 -18.60 -5.90
C GLY A 32 -9.02 -18.61 -6.04
N ALA A 33 -8.30 -17.82 -5.25
CA ALA A 33 -6.83 -17.80 -5.22
C ALA A 33 -6.27 -18.78 -4.17
N LEU A 34 -5.07 -19.31 -4.42
CA LEU A 34 -4.32 -20.10 -3.44
C LEU A 34 -3.34 -19.19 -2.70
N ARG A 35 -3.46 -19.08 -1.38
CA ARG A 35 -2.73 -18.12 -0.54
C ARG A 35 -1.99 -18.78 0.61
N ALA A 36 -1.04 -18.03 1.21
CA ALA A 36 -0.29 -18.43 2.41
C ALA A 36 0.31 -19.85 2.28
N ILE A 37 0.92 -20.12 1.14
CA ILE A 37 1.50 -21.41 0.81
C ILE A 37 2.77 -21.59 1.62
N SER A 38 2.83 -22.64 2.46
CA SER A 38 3.95 -22.86 3.38
C SER A 38 4.34 -24.34 3.47
N LEU A 39 5.60 -24.60 3.80
CA LEU A 39 6.08 -25.91 4.24
C LEU A 39 6.41 -25.81 5.73
N GLY A 40 5.59 -26.46 6.57
CA GLY A 40 5.62 -26.21 8.00
C GLY A 40 5.38 -24.73 8.33
N PRO A 41 6.23 -24.08 9.14
CA PRO A 41 6.09 -22.67 9.49
C PRO A 41 6.68 -21.69 8.47
N VAL A 42 7.31 -22.15 7.39
CA VAL A 42 8.00 -21.29 6.40
C VAL A 42 7.05 -20.95 5.25
N GLU A 43 6.69 -19.68 5.11
CA GLU A 43 5.94 -19.20 3.94
C GLU A 43 6.84 -19.27 2.70
N LEU A 44 6.40 -19.98 1.67
CA LEU A 44 7.12 -20.19 0.41
C LEU A 44 6.62 -19.25 -0.69
N VAL A 45 5.28 -19.13 -0.79
CA VAL A 45 4.59 -18.32 -1.78
C VAL A 45 3.39 -17.66 -1.10
N ARG A 46 3.27 -16.36 -1.27
CA ARG A 46 2.19 -15.59 -0.66
C ARG A 46 0.85 -15.82 -1.32
N GLN A 47 0.85 -15.90 -2.67
CA GLN A 47 -0.38 -16.11 -3.45
C GLN A 47 -0.04 -16.63 -4.86
N ILE A 48 -0.91 -17.48 -5.39
CA ILE A 48 -1.04 -17.81 -6.81
C ILE A 48 -2.47 -17.49 -7.20
N ASP A 49 -2.64 -16.65 -8.23
CA ASP A 49 -3.94 -16.20 -8.70
C ASP A 49 -3.95 -16.09 -10.23
N PHE A 50 -5.15 -16.11 -10.85
CA PHE A 50 -5.34 -16.01 -12.30
C PHE A 50 -6.21 -14.79 -12.65
N PRO A 51 -5.69 -13.56 -12.48
CA PRO A 51 -6.42 -12.34 -12.78
C PRO A 51 -6.65 -12.16 -14.27
N VAL A 52 -7.81 -11.56 -14.61
CA VAL A 52 -8.14 -11.05 -15.93
C VAL A 52 -8.26 -9.52 -15.86
N ARG A 53 -7.47 -8.83 -16.67
CA ARG A 53 -7.49 -7.36 -16.79
C ARG A 53 -8.16 -6.97 -18.10
N ASP A 54 -8.99 -5.94 -18.07
CA ASP A 54 -9.51 -5.34 -19.30
C ASP A 54 -8.43 -4.51 -20.03
N GLU A 55 -8.81 -3.88 -21.11
CA GLU A 55 -7.96 -2.98 -21.90
C GLU A 55 -7.54 -1.70 -21.18
N ASN A 56 -8.15 -1.38 -20.04
CA ASN A 56 -7.87 -0.22 -19.21
C ASN A 56 -7.18 -0.58 -17.88
N TRP A 57 -6.66 -1.82 -17.74
CA TRP A 57 -6.02 -2.37 -16.54
C TRP A 57 -6.96 -2.64 -15.35
N ALA A 58 -8.27 -2.47 -15.48
CA ALA A 58 -9.18 -2.84 -14.43
C ALA A 58 -9.23 -4.36 -14.24
N SER A 59 -9.24 -4.83 -12.99
CA SER A 59 -9.51 -6.24 -12.68
C SER A 59 -10.98 -6.52 -12.91
N LEU A 60 -11.28 -7.48 -13.79
CA LEU A 60 -12.64 -7.92 -14.02
C LEU A 60 -13.08 -8.89 -12.90
N PRO A 61 -14.20 -8.61 -12.22
CA PRO A 61 -14.70 -9.50 -11.19
C PRO A 61 -15.14 -10.83 -11.81
N PRO A 62 -14.71 -11.97 -11.24
CA PRO A 62 -15.15 -13.28 -11.70
C PRO A 62 -16.59 -13.56 -11.26
N THR A 63 -17.36 -14.22 -12.12
CA THR A 63 -18.62 -14.91 -11.76
C THR A 63 -18.33 -16.39 -11.70
N THR A 64 -18.38 -16.95 -10.49
CA THR A 64 -18.15 -18.39 -10.29
C THR A 64 -19.22 -19.22 -10.97
N LEU A 65 -18.80 -20.20 -11.77
CA LEU A 65 -19.66 -21.19 -12.43
C LEU A 65 -19.69 -22.50 -11.67
N ASP A 66 -18.52 -22.96 -11.19
CA ASP A 66 -18.38 -24.23 -10.47
C ASP A 66 -17.12 -24.22 -9.61
N GLU A 67 -17.22 -24.86 -8.46
CA GLU A 67 -16.09 -25.12 -7.56
C GLU A 67 -16.11 -26.57 -7.09
N SER A 68 -14.97 -27.22 -7.08
CA SER A 68 -14.83 -28.57 -6.54
C SER A 68 -13.55 -28.73 -5.75
N LEU A 69 -13.60 -29.51 -4.69
CA LEU A 69 -12.46 -29.89 -3.88
C LEU A 69 -12.44 -31.39 -3.67
N HIS A 70 -11.31 -32.00 -3.99
CA HIS A 70 -11.03 -33.41 -3.77
C HIS A 70 -9.81 -33.53 -2.87
N GLU A 71 -9.92 -34.28 -1.79
CA GLU A 71 -8.88 -34.43 -0.78
C GLU A 71 -8.60 -35.91 -0.53
N THR A 72 -7.31 -36.25 -0.57
CA THR A 72 -6.78 -37.55 -0.13
C THR A 72 -5.63 -37.30 0.84
N ASP A 73 -5.06 -38.36 1.43
CA ASP A 73 -3.92 -38.22 2.35
C ASP A 73 -2.67 -37.60 1.69
N ASP A 74 -2.50 -37.80 0.39
CA ASP A 74 -1.28 -37.41 -0.35
C ASP A 74 -1.51 -36.34 -1.43
N GLU A 75 -2.76 -36.04 -1.75
CA GLU A 75 -3.10 -35.04 -2.77
C GLU A 75 -4.38 -34.28 -2.40
N ILE A 76 -4.34 -32.97 -2.62
CA ILE A 76 -5.51 -32.10 -2.56
C ILE A 76 -5.64 -31.40 -3.90
N ARG A 77 -6.82 -31.47 -4.51
CA ARG A 77 -7.13 -30.80 -5.78
C ARG A 77 -8.33 -29.89 -5.63
N TYR A 78 -8.11 -28.60 -5.82
CA TYR A 78 -9.17 -27.59 -5.90
C TYR A 78 -9.30 -27.08 -7.32
N THR A 79 -10.53 -27.05 -7.85
CA THR A 79 -10.84 -26.50 -9.17
C THR A 79 -11.88 -25.41 -9.03
N HIS A 80 -11.63 -24.27 -9.70
CA HIS A 80 -12.52 -23.13 -9.79
C HIS A 80 -12.74 -22.80 -11.27
N SER A 81 -14.01 -22.88 -11.71
CA SER A 81 -14.44 -22.44 -13.04
C SER A 81 -15.24 -21.16 -12.89
N PHE A 82 -14.89 -20.16 -13.67
CA PHE A 82 -15.53 -18.85 -13.62
C PHE A 82 -15.58 -18.19 -15.00
N GLU A 83 -16.39 -17.17 -15.12
CA GLU A 83 -16.44 -16.32 -16.30
C GLU A 83 -16.24 -14.85 -15.94
N VAL A 84 -15.80 -14.07 -16.89
CA VAL A 84 -15.69 -12.61 -16.81
C VAL A 84 -16.35 -11.93 -18.00
N ALA A 85 -16.64 -10.63 -17.87
CA ALA A 85 -17.22 -9.81 -18.93
C ALA A 85 -18.48 -10.44 -19.57
N ASN A 86 -19.43 -10.90 -18.72
CA ASN A 86 -20.68 -11.54 -19.14
C ASN A 86 -20.42 -12.74 -20.09
N GLY A 87 -19.53 -13.64 -19.68
CA GLY A 87 -19.21 -14.87 -20.40
C GLY A 87 -18.33 -14.68 -21.63
N ALA A 88 -17.75 -13.49 -21.86
CA ALA A 88 -16.82 -13.26 -22.96
C ALA A 88 -15.56 -14.12 -22.86
N LEU A 89 -15.10 -14.35 -21.65
CA LEU A 89 -13.97 -15.23 -21.35
C LEU A 89 -14.39 -16.22 -20.27
N GLN A 90 -14.23 -17.51 -20.55
CA GLN A 90 -14.45 -18.60 -19.59
C GLN A 90 -13.10 -19.13 -19.11
N CYS A 91 -12.92 -19.13 -17.80
CA CYS A 91 -11.68 -19.51 -17.15
C CYS A 91 -11.86 -20.76 -16.28
N ARG A 92 -10.83 -21.59 -16.23
CA ARG A 92 -10.76 -22.73 -15.31
C ARG A 92 -9.38 -22.79 -14.69
N VAL A 93 -9.30 -22.78 -13.38
CA VAL A 93 -8.06 -22.90 -12.62
C VAL A 93 -8.12 -24.11 -11.72
N THR A 94 -7.06 -24.90 -11.73
CA THR A 94 -6.92 -26.07 -10.86
C THR A 94 -5.61 -25.96 -10.09
N TYR A 95 -5.70 -26.00 -8.76
CA TYR A 95 -4.54 -26.13 -7.88
C TYR A 95 -4.47 -27.55 -7.36
N THR A 96 -3.33 -28.19 -7.53
CA THR A 96 -3.04 -29.52 -6.99
C THR A 96 -1.86 -29.41 -6.02
N LEU A 97 -2.10 -29.74 -4.77
CA LEU A 97 -1.09 -29.88 -3.74
C LEU A 97 -0.80 -31.36 -3.57
N SER A 98 0.44 -31.78 -3.70
CA SER A 98 0.85 -33.18 -3.53
C SER A 98 2.11 -33.28 -2.67
N ARG A 99 2.19 -34.30 -1.86
CA ARG A 99 3.38 -34.62 -1.08
C ARG A 99 4.08 -35.86 -1.62
N SER A 100 5.39 -35.76 -1.78
CA SER A 100 6.24 -36.92 -2.12
C SER A 100 6.87 -37.55 -0.87
N SER A 101 7.03 -36.74 0.19
CA SER A 101 7.54 -37.15 1.51
C SER A 101 7.14 -36.11 2.56
N ASN A 102 7.51 -36.30 3.82
CA ASN A 102 7.27 -35.30 4.87
C ASN A 102 8.03 -33.98 4.66
N ASP A 103 9.12 -34.03 3.89
CA ASP A 103 10.05 -32.91 3.68
C ASP A 103 10.00 -32.41 2.21
N THR A 104 9.07 -32.90 1.39
CA THR A 104 8.96 -32.52 -0.02
C THR A 104 7.50 -32.41 -0.43
N GLY A 105 7.13 -31.26 -0.98
CA GLY A 105 5.81 -30.98 -1.50
C GLY A 105 5.87 -30.29 -2.85
N THR A 106 4.85 -30.54 -3.68
CA THR A 106 4.70 -29.91 -4.99
C THR A 106 3.31 -29.29 -5.09
N ILE A 107 3.25 -28.09 -5.65
CA ILE A 107 2.02 -27.41 -6.02
C ILE A 107 2.05 -27.21 -7.52
N THR A 108 0.99 -27.64 -8.20
CA THR A 108 0.75 -27.34 -9.60
C THR A 108 -0.49 -26.47 -9.71
N ALA A 109 -0.35 -25.28 -10.29
CA ALA A 109 -1.44 -24.41 -10.66
C ALA A 109 -1.58 -24.44 -12.19
N HIS A 110 -2.68 -24.98 -12.69
CA HIS A 110 -2.99 -25.04 -14.12
C HIS A 110 -4.19 -24.16 -14.41
N GLY A 111 -4.07 -23.20 -15.34
CA GLY A 111 -5.10 -22.26 -15.72
C GLY A 111 -5.36 -22.24 -17.21
N THR A 112 -6.63 -22.21 -17.59
CA THR A 112 -7.08 -22.01 -18.98
C THR A 112 -8.05 -20.86 -19.06
N ALA A 113 -8.02 -20.12 -20.18
CA ALA A 113 -8.97 -19.07 -20.48
C ALA A 113 -9.40 -19.18 -21.96
N THR A 114 -10.68 -19.46 -22.20
CA THR A 114 -11.27 -19.65 -23.53
C THR A 114 -12.19 -18.50 -23.86
N ALA A 115 -11.93 -17.79 -24.95
CA ALA A 115 -12.77 -16.70 -25.43
C ALA A 115 -14.00 -17.25 -26.18
N THR A 116 -15.21 -16.88 -25.74
CA THR A 116 -16.47 -17.22 -26.43
C THR A 116 -16.78 -16.25 -27.58
N ARG A 117 -16.20 -15.05 -27.51
CA ARG A 117 -16.17 -14.01 -28.54
C ARG A 117 -14.84 -13.27 -28.44
N ASP A 118 -14.47 -12.48 -29.45
CA ASP A 118 -13.24 -11.68 -29.37
C ASP A 118 -13.21 -10.89 -28.07
N PHE A 119 -12.12 -11.05 -27.29
CA PHE A 119 -11.93 -10.45 -25.99
C PHE A 119 -10.62 -9.69 -25.93
N THR A 120 -10.70 -8.37 -25.74
CA THR A 120 -9.52 -7.51 -25.63
C THR A 120 -9.10 -7.36 -24.18
N THR A 121 -7.83 -7.57 -23.91
CA THR A 121 -7.26 -7.59 -22.55
C THR A 121 -5.84 -7.02 -22.54
N ASN A 122 -5.48 -6.37 -21.45
CA ASN A 122 -4.08 -6.04 -21.19
C ASN A 122 -3.33 -7.24 -20.59
N ARG A 123 -4.03 -8.11 -19.85
CA ARG A 123 -3.41 -9.26 -19.20
C ARG A 123 -4.47 -10.29 -18.80
N THR A 124 -4.21 -11.54 -19.18
CA THR A 124 -4.98 -12.72 -18.75
C THR A 124 -4.00 -13.84 -18.42
N GLY A 125 -3.99 -14.32 -17.19
CA GLY A 125 -3.12 -15.41 -16.77
C GLY A 125 -2.56 -15.27 -15.36
N PHE A 126 -1.69 -16.19 -15.00
CA PHE A 126 -1.19 -16.31 -13.63
C PHE A 126 -0.34 -15.12 -13.17
N SER A 127 -0.51 -14.83 -11.89
CA SER A 127 0.44 -14.09 -11.07
C SER A 127 0.80 -14.91 -9.83
N LEU A 128 2.08 -14.82 -9.42
CA LEU A 128 2.62 -15.45 -8.22
C LEU A 128 3.27 -14.37 -7.34
N LEU A 129 2.85 -14.27 -6.09
CA LEU A 129 3.39 -13.34 -5.12
C LEU A 129 4.40 -14.05 -4.22
N HIS A 130 5.61 -13.52 -4.15
CA HIS A 130 6.64 -14.00 -3.22
C HIS A 130 6.58 -13.20 -1.93
N PRO A 131 6.72 -13.83 -0.73
CA PRO A 131 6.79 -13.12 0.53
C PRO A 131 8.08 -12.27 0.60
N LEU A 132 8.11 -11.29 1.51
CA LEU A 132 9.32 -10.47 1.72
C LEU A 132 10.32 -11.17 2.64
N GLU A 133 9.81 -11.85 3.66
CA GLU A 133 10.64 -12.54 4.64
C GLU A 133 11.41 -13.68 3.97
N HIS A 134 12.71 -13.75 4.22
CA HIS A 134 13.64 -14.72 3.63
C HIS A 134 13.81 -14.68 2.10
N VAL A 135 13.24 -13.65 1.42
CA VAL A 135 13.32 -13.46 -0.04
C VAL A 135 14.01 -12.14 -0.38
N ALA A 136 13.59 -11.00 0.21
CA ALA A 136 14.19 -9.70 -0.08
C ALA A 136 15.70 -9.70 0.21
N GLY A 137 16.51 -9.23 -0.77
CA GLY A 137 17.97 -9.19 -0.69
C GLY A 137 18.66 -10.57 -0.71
N ARG A 138 17.96 -11.64 -1.13
CA ARG A 138 18.53 -13.00 -1.17
C ARG A 138 18.90 -13.42 -2.58
N PRO A 139 19.86 -14.35 -2.73
CA PRO A 139 20.21 -14.92 -4.03
C PRO A 139 19.02 -15.65 -4.66
N VAL A 140 18.93 -15.57 -6.00
CA VAL A 140 17.97 -16.29 -6.82
C VAL A 140 18.64 -16.71 -8.12
N THR A 141 18.45 -17.96 -8.54
CA THR A 141 18.83 -18.42 -9.87
C THR A 141 17.62 -18.30 -10.78
N VAL A 142 17.77 -17.55 -11.87
CA VAL A 142 16.73 -17.32 -12.88
C VAL A 142 16.98 -18.25 -14.07
N ARG A 143 15.94 -18.96 -14.50
CA ARG A 143 15.93 -19.68 -15.79
C ARG A 143 15.18 -18.83 -16.80
N HIS A 144 15.82 -18.52 -17.91
CA HIS A 144 15.25 -17.75 -19.02
C HIS A 144 14.56 -18.66 -20.04
N THR A 145 13.67 -18.10 -20.87
CA THR A 145 12.97 -18.84 -21.93
C THR A 145 13.91 -19.44 -22.97
N SER A 146 15.10 -18.89 -23.14
CA SER A 146 16.18 -19.44 -23.97
C SER A 146 16.82 -20.71 -23.41
N GLY A 147 16.51 -21.12 -22.18
CA GLY A 147 17.18 -22.18 -21.43
C GLY A 147 18.45 -21.74 -20.70
N ALA A 148 18.90 -20.51 -20.88
CA ALA A 148 20.02 -19.96 -20.11
C ALA A 148 19.65 -19.76 -18.65
N THR A 149 20.63 -19.80 -17.75
CA THR A 149 20.47 -19.49 -16.32
C THR A 149 21.33 -18.31 -15.93
N ALA A 150 20.84 -17.50 -14.99
CA ALA A 150 21.56 -16.39 -14.41
C ALA A 150 21.40 -16.39 -12.87
N ASP A 151 22.51 -16.24 -12.15
CA ASP A 151 22.47 -16.01 -10.72
C ASP A 151 22.30 -14.51 -10.47
N MET A 152 21.25 -14.16 -9.77
CA MET A 152 20.84 -12.80 -9.47
C MET A 152 20.59 -12.64 -7.97
N GLN A 153 20.22 -11.46 -7.58
CA GLN A 153 19.79 -11.15 -6.21
C GLN A 153 18.43 -10.45 -6.22
N MET A 154 17.52 -10.93 -5.40
CA MET A 154 16.27 -10.22 -5.15
C MET A 154 16.58 -8.83 -4.61
N PRO A 155 15.88 -7.79 -5.06
CA PRO A 155 16.16 -6.43 -4.61
C PRO A 155 16.08 -6.26 -3.10
N ASP A 156 17.12 -5.70 -2.48
CA ASP A 156 17.09 -5.30 -1.07
C ASP A 156 16.39 -3.95 -0.91
N LEU A 157 16.87 -2.92 -1.61
CA LEU A 157 16.13 -1.67 -1.80
C LEU A 157 15.11 -1.85 -2.92
N ILE A 158 14.00 -1.12 -2.83
CA ILE A 158 12.88 -1.27 -3.77
C ILE A 158 13.30 -0.83 -5.18
N SER A 159 13.15 -1.74 -6.14
CA SER A 159 13.43 -1.46 -7.54
C SER A 159 12.34 -0.56 -8.15
N PRO A 160 12.66 0.54 -8.83
CA PRO A 160 11.66 1.37 -9.50
C PRO A 160 11.11 0.75 -10.79
N ASP A 161 11.79 -0.24 -11.36
CA ASP A 161 11.46 -0.97 -12.59
C ASP A 161 11.42 -2.47 -12.30
N GLN A 162 11.04 -3.29 -13.32
CA GLN A 162 11.02 -4.75 -13.26
C GLN A 162 12.44 -5.29 -13.02
N PRO A 163 12.74 -5.87 -11.83
CA PRO A 163 14.08 -6.31 -11.48
C PRO A 163 14.51 -7.57 -12.23
N ILE A 164 13.58 -8.44 -12.61
CA ILE A 164 13.86 -9.69 -13.31
C ILE A 164 12.89 -9.82 -14.49
N LYS A 165 13.44 -10.07 -15.67
CA LYS A 165 12.70 -10.18 -16.93
C LYS A 165 12.99 -11.53 -17.60
N ASP A 166 12.11 -11.94 -18.54
CA ASP A 166 12.26 -13.19 -19.30
C ASP A 166 12.39 -14.41 -18.38
N ILE A 167 11.38 -14.67 -17.56
CA ILE A 167 11.37 -15.70 -16.53
C ILE A 167 10.62 -16.94 -17.05
N ALA A 168 11.33 -18.08 -17.16
CA ALA A 168 10.76 -19.43 -17.31
C ALA A 168 10.88 -20.23 -15.99
N GLY A 169 11.65 -19.77 -15.02
CA GLY A 169 11.71 -20.38 -13.69
C GLY A 169 12.61 -19.61 -12.74
N LEU A 170 12.40 -19.87 -11.45
CA LEU A 170 13.14 -19.27 -10.33
C LEU A 170 13.53 -20.37 -9.34
N ALA A 171 14.76 -20.33 -8.85
CA ALA A 171 15.21 -21.21 -7.77
C ALA A 171 15.89 -20.40 -6.67
N PHE A 172 15.48 -20.61 -5.43
CA PHE A 172 16.03 -19.96 -4.24
C PHE A 172 15.72 -20.77 -2.98
N ALA A 173 16.19 -20.35 -1.80
CA ALA A 173 16.08 -21.16 -0.60
C ALA A 173 15.59 -20.32 0.60
N PRO A 174 14.28 -20.01 0.71
CA PRO A 174 13.73 -19.30 1.85
C PRO A 174 13.89 -20.13 3.13
N ASN A 175 14.59 -19.56 4.11
CA ASN A 175 14.86 -20.20 5.40
C ASN A 175 15.43 -21.66 5.29
N GLY A 176 16.24 -21.91 4.24
CA GLY A 176 16.87 -23.21 4.02
C GLY A 176 16.00 -24.26 3.32
N ILE A 177 14.76 -23.95 2.95
CA ILE A 177 13.92 -24.80 2.12
C ILE A 177 14.28 -24.54 0.65
N ALA A 178 14.77 -25.56 -0.07
CA ALA A 178 15.01 -25.45 -1.50
C ALA A 178 13.67 -25.29 -2.23
N LEU A 179 13.48 -24.17 -2.91
CA LEU A 179 12.28 -23.83 -3.68
C LEU A 179 12.64 -23.71 -5.15
N ASP A 180 11.96 -24.48 -5.98
CA ASP A 180 12.04 -24.38 -7.44
C ASP A 180 10.66 -24.06 -8.00
N ILE A 181 10.58 -23.02 -8.85
CA ILE A 181 9.35 -22.57 -9.50
C ILE A 181 9.55 -22.59 -10.99
N ALA A 182 8.70 -23.31 -11.72
CA ALA A 182 8.65 -23.34 -13.17
C ALA A 182 7.39 -22.66 -13.68
N PHE A 183 7.51 -21.93 -14.79
CA PHE A 183 6.44 -21.22 -15.48
C PHE A 183 6.37 -21.70 -16.92
N GLU A 184 5.16 -22.06 -17.39
CA GLU A 184 4.92 -22.58 -18.74
C GLU A 184 3.71 -21.92 -19.38
N GLY A 185 3.69 -21.83 -20.70
CA GLY A 185 2.57 -21.34 -21.51
C GLY A 185 2.60 -19.84 -21.79
N GLU A 186 3.48 -19.07 -21.12
CA GLU A 186 3.70 -17.65 -21.38
C GLU A 186 5.08 -17.24 -20.85
N ILE A 187 5.56 -16.06 -21.24
CA ILE A 187 6.75 -15.43 -20.66
C ILE A 187 6.35 -14.68 -19.40
N PHE A 188 7.16 -14.79 -18.35
CA PHE A 188 6.92 -14.07 -17.09
C PHE A 188 7.99 -13.00 -16.85
N GLU A 189 7.64 -11.99 -16.09
CA GLU A 189 8.56 -11.00 -15.54
C GLU A 189 8.16 -10.67 -14.10
N MET A 190 9.06 -10.02 -13.36
CA MET A 190 8.84 -9.67 -11.97
C MET A 190 8.75 -8.16 -11.79
N GLU A 191 7.81 -7.71 -10.96
CA GLU A 191 7.78 -6.36 -10.40
C GLU A 191 7.99 -6.39 -8.89
N ASP A 192 8.62 -5.34 -8.38
CA ASP A 192 8.78 -5.12 -6.94
C ASP A 192 7.55 -4.36 -6.41
N GLN A 193 6.55 -5.12 -5.94
CA GLN A 193 5.27 -4.56 -5.51
C GLN A 193 5.37 -3.70 -4.24
N ARG A 194 6.49 -3.73 -3.51
CA ARG A 194 6.73 -2.80 -2.40
C ARG A 194 6.64 -1.34 -2.83
N ASN A 195 6.84 -1.04 -4.12
CA ASN A 195 6.58 0.30 -4.68
C ASN A 195 5.16 0.79 -4.35
N TRP A 196 4.19 -0.10 -4.36
CA TRP A 196 2.77 0.18 -4.13
C TRP A 196 2.28 -0.23 -2.73
N SER A 197 3.22 -0.43 -1.81
CA SER A 197 2.98 -0.88 -0.43
C SER A 197 2.54 -2.34 -0.30
N ASP A 198 2.46 -3.11 -1.38
CA ASP A 198 2.18 -4.54 -1.26
C ASP A 198 3.39 -5.27 -0.68
N ALA A 199 3.15 -6.22 0.21
CA ALA A 199 4.23 -6.94 0.88
C ALA A 199 4.71 -8.15 0.05
N SER A 200 5.12 -7.92 -1.19
CA SER A 200 5.50 -8.99 -2.11
C SER A 200 6.41 -8.52 -3.25
N PHE A 201 7.10 -9.48 -3.86
CA PHE A 201 7.49 -9.40 -5.26
C PHE A 201 6.46 -10.18 -6.07
N LYS A 202 6.09 -9.70 -7.25
CA LYS A 202 5.11 -10.35 -8.11
C LYS A 202 5.73 -10.80 -9.42
N THR A 203 5.77 -12.12 -9.64
CA THR A 203 6.06 -12.72 -10.93
C THR A 203 4.74 -12.91 -11.68
N TYR A 204 4.64 -12.39 -12.89
CA TYR A 204 3.39 -12.36 -13.65
C TYR A 204 3.64 -12.57 -15.15
N CYS A 205 2.66 -13.08 -15.86
CA CYS A 205 2.56 -13.04 -17.30
C CYS A 205 1.64 -11.86 -17.70
N ARG A 206 1.73 -11.31 -18.80
CA ARG A 206 2.65 -11.20 -19.91
C ARG A 206 3.57 -9.99 -19.65
N PRO A 207 4.84 -9.99 -20.10
CA PRO A 207 5.77 -8.88 -19.89
C PRO A 207 5.26 -7.56 -20.45
N LEU A 208 5.60 -6.43 -19.79
CA LEU A 208 5.19 -5.08 -20.25
C LEU A 208 5.81 -4.67 -21.59
N ILE A 209 6.90 -5.33 -22.02
CA ILE A 209 7.50 -5.11 -23.34
C ILE A 209 6.62 -5.67 -24.48
N GLU A 210 5.80 -6.67 -24.19
CA GLU A 210 4.87 -7.23 -25.15
C GLU A 210 3.70 -6.27 -25.41
N PRO A 211 3.20 -6.18 -26.67
CA PRO A 211 2.08 -5.27 -26.98
C PRO A 211 0.85 -5.52 -26.10
N PHE A 212 0.27 -4.42 -25.63
CA PHE A 212 -1.02 -4.39 -24.94
C PHE A 212 -1.82 -3.15 -25.42
N ALA A 213 -3.15 -3.17 -25.53
CA ALA A 213 -3.95 -4.39 -25.31
C ALA A 213 -3.79 -5.39 -26.45
N TYR A 214 -4.07 -6.68 -26.16
CA TYR A 214 -4.14 -7.72 -27.20
C TYR A 214 -5.51 -8.41 -27.19
N THR A 215 -5.85 -9.09 -28.30
CA THR A 215 -7.17 -9.73 -28.43
C THR A 215 -7.01 -11.24 -28.45
N ILE A 216 -7.70 -11.92 -27.54
CA ILE A 216 -7.93 -13.36 -27.56
C ILE A 216 -9.11 -13.58 -28.49
N LYS A 217 -8.91 -14.32 -29.61
CA LYS A 217 -9.95 -14.52 -30.61
C LYS A 217 -11.02 -15.51 -30.17
N ALA A 218 -12.24 -15.37 -30.66
CA ALA A 218 -13.32 -16.31 -30.41
C ALA A 218 -12.88 -17.77 -30.69
N GLY A 219 -13.04 -18.64 -29.71
CA GLY A 219 -12.59 -20.04 -29.75
C GLY A 219 -11.12 -20.28 -29.38
N GLU A 220 -10.33 -19.23 -29.23
CA GLU A 220 -8.94 -19.35 -28.76
C GLU A 220 -8.89 -19.65 -27.25
N THR A 221 -7.96 -20.50 -26.87
CA THR A 221 -7.72 -20.87 -25.46
C THR A 221 -6.26 -20.59 -25.09
N LEU A 222 -6.06 -19.76 -24.08
CA LEU A 222 -4.79 -19.62 -23.39
C LEU A 222 -4.66 -20.73 -22.35
N SER A 223 -3.45 -21.27 -22.18
CA SER A 223 -3.15 -22.30 -21.18
C SER A 223 -1.80 -22.02 -20.53
N GLN A 224 -1.76 -22.02 -19.21
CA GLN A 224 -0.56 -21.73 -18.43
C GLN A 224 -0.44 -22.69 -17.25
N THR A 225 0.80 -22.97 -16.84
CA THR A 225 1.07 -23.81 -15.66
C THR A 225 2.17 -23.17 -14.82
N ILE A 226 1.96 -23.15 -13.51
CA ILE A 226 3.01 -22.87 -12.53
C ILE A 226 3.22 -24.15 -11.71
N THR A 227 4.46 -24.59 -11.62
CA THR A 227 4.85 -25.71 -10.74
C THR A 227 5.81 -25.19 -9.67
N VAL A 228 5.46 -25.35 -8.41
CA VAL A 228 6.27 -24.99 -7.24
C VAL A 228 6.68 -26.26 -6.53
N THR A 229 7.97 -26.55 -6.48
CA THR A 229 8.52 -27.69 -5.74
C THR A 229 9.32 -27.18 -4.55
N ALA A 230 8.98 -27.66 -3.37
CA ALA A 230 9.67 -27.33 -2.12
C ALA A 230 10.28 -28.60 -1.53
N ALA A 231 11.56 -28.53 -1.17
CA ALA A 231 12.29 -29.65 -0.57
C ALA A 231 13.18 -29.15 0.59
N GLY A 232 13.08 -29.78 1.73
CA GLY A 232 13.88 -29.48 2.92
C GLY A 232 13.10 -29.72 4.20
N THR A 233 13.82 -29.99 5.26
CA THR A 233 13.20 -30.19 6.57
C THR A 233 12.84 -28.82 7.15
N PRO A 234 11.54 -28.49 7.27
CA PRO A 234 11.16 -27.23 7.86
C PRO A 234 11.64 -27.15 9.32
N PRO A 235 12.10 -25.98 9.77
CA PRO A 235 12.44 -25.83 11.17
C PRO A 235 11.23 -26.25 12.00
N ARG A 236 11.47 -27.13 12.98
CA ARG A 236 10.37 -27.50 13.89
C ARG A 236 9.82 -26.22 14.52
N ALA A 237 8.52 -26.03 14.45
CA ALA A 237 7.86 -25.02 15.26
C ALA A 237 8.27 -25.30 16.72
N GLN A 238 9.26 -24.54 17.21
CA GLN A 238 9.57 -24.61 18.63
C GLN A 238 8.33 -24.06 19.33
N VAL A 239 7.53 -24.93 19.91
CA VAL A 239 6.56 -24.56 20.93
C VAL A 239 7.35 -24.16 22.18
N SER A 240 8.18 -23.12 22.03
CA SER A 240 8.76 -22.47 23.19
C SER A 240 7.61 -21.74 23.89
N ALA A 241 7.57 -21.87 25.21
CA ALA A 241 6.66 -21.03 25.99
C ALA A 241 6.77 -19.58 25.50
N PRO A 242 5.65 -18.85 25.31
CA PRO A 242 5.71 -17.49 24.83
C PRO A 242 6.65 -16.69 25.73
N LYS A 243 7.72 -16.16 25.14
CA LYS A 243 8.62 -15.28 25.87
C LYS A 243 7.83 -14.04 26.26
N PRO A 244 8.01 -13.52 27.48
CA PRO A 244 7.35 -12.27 27.85
C PRO A 244 7.78 -11.15 26.91
N ILE A 245 6.84 -10.30 26.54
CA ILE A 245 7.14 -9.07 25.80
C ILE A 245 8.09 -8.24 26.65
N GLN A 246 9.19 -7.78 26.07
CA GLN A 246 10.21 -7.01 26.77
C GLN A 246 10.29 -5.60 26.17
N LEU A 247 10.40 -4.61 27.06
CA LEU A 247 10.69 -3.23 26.69
C LEU A 247 12.20 -3.00 26.85
N GLY A 248 12.84 -2.55 25.77
CA GLY A 248 14.23 -2.13 25.83
C GLY A 248 14.33 -0.79 26.55
N THR A 249 15.37 -0.63 27.37
CA THR A 249 15.67 0.63 28.07
C THR A 249 16.71 1.47 27.33
N ASP A 250 17.42 0.86 26.40
CA ASP A 250 18.54 1.47 25.69
C ASP A 250 18.06 2.16 24.41
N ALA A 251 18.61 3.33 24.13
CA ALA A 251 18.35 4.14 22.93
C ALA A 251 16.86 4.48 22.67
N PRO A 252 16.20 5.24 23.55
CA PRO A 252 14.86 5.74 23.27
C PRO A 252 14.88 6.62 22.01
N GLU A 253 13.90 6.42 21.13
CA GLU A 253 13.76 7.14 19.87
C GLU A 253 12.56 8.11 19.95
N PRO A 254 12.65 9.35 19.44
CA PRO A 254 11.49 10.23 19.42
C PRO A 254 10.36 9.63 18.58
N LEU A 255 9.11 9.84 19.00
CA LEU A 255 7.97 9.60 18.12
C LEU A 255 8.05 10.56 16.91
N PRO A 256 7.66 10.11 15.71
CA PRO A 256 7.39 11.04 14.63
C PRO A 256 6.39 12.10 15.07
N GLN A 257 6.54 13.32 14.60
CA GLN A 257 5.51 14.35 14.79
C GLN A 257 4.24 13.91 14.05
N LEU A 258 3.16 13.63 14.80
CA LEU A 258 1.89 13.20 14.21
C LEU A 258 1.13 14.40 13.65
N SER A 259 0.60 14.26 12.44
CA SER A 259 -0.10 15.31 11.71
C SER A 259 -1.47 14.84 11.19
N LEU A 260 -2.39 15.79 11.00
CA LEU A 260 -3.64 15.59 10.26
C LEU A 260 -3.60 16.35 8.93
N ALA A 261 -4.08 15.69 7.87
CA ALA A 261 -4.18 16.28 6.54
C ALA A 261 -5.41 17.20 6.46
N LEU A 262 -5.19 18.41 5.98
CA LEU A 262 -6.22 19.38 5.65
C LEU A 262 -6.35 19.48 4.12
N GLN A 263 -7.58 19.44 3.65
CA GLN A 263 -7.93 19.58 2.25
C GLN A 263 -9.40 20.00 2.16
N LYS A 264 -9.83 20.49 1.01
CA LYS A 264 -11.25 20.79 0.77
C LYS A 264 -12.11 19.54 1.05
N GLY A 265 -13.15 19.69 1.86
CA GLY A 265 -14.03 18.60 2.32
C GLY A 265 -13.48 17.73 3.46
N TRP A 266 -12.23 17.98 3.94
CA TRP A 266 -11.63 17.28 5.10
C TRP A 266 -11.44 18.19 6.30
N MET A 267 -11.82 19.44 6.16
CA MET A 267 -11.78 20.47 7.18
C MET A 267 -13.18 20.69 7.74
N ILE A 268 -13.26 20.94 9.03
CA ILE A 268 -14.48 21.36 9.71
C ILE A 268 -14.49 22.89 9.64
N GLU A 269 -15.42 23.48 8.90
CA GLU A 269 -15.47 24.94 8.69
C GLU A 269 -15.72 25.69 10.01
N ASP A 270 -16.67 25.23 10.80
CA ASP A 270 -16.83 25.67 12.18
C ASP A 270 -16.02 24.81 13.14
N HIS A 271 -14.69 25.03 13.10
CA HIS A 271 -13.77 24.30 13.98
C HIS A 271 -13.99 24.57 15.47
N ASN A 272 -14.69 25.63 15.85
CA ASN A 272 -15.00 25.93 17.26
C ASN A 272 -15.85 24.83 17.89
N ALA A 273 -16.81 24.26 17.16
CA ALA A 273 -17.63 23.15 17.64
C ALA A 273 -16.81 21.87 17.90
N SER A 274 -15.76 21.66 17.14
CA SER A 274 -14.87 20.48 17.23
C SER A 274 -13.51 20.77 17.86
N ALA A 275 -13.24 22.02 18.25
CA ALA A 275 -11.94 22.45 18.79
C ALA A 275 -11.53 21.64 20.02
N ASN A 276 -12.48 21.30 20.90
CA ASN A 276 -12.19 20.50 22.10
C ASN A 276 -11.78 19.05 21.75
N LEU A 277 -12.42 18.46 20.73
CA LEU A 277 -12.03 17.12 20.25
C LEU A 277 -10.64 17.17 19.60
N LEU A 278 -10.38 18.17 18.77
CA LEU A 278 -9.07 18.35 18.14
C LEU A 278 -7.97 18.61 19.19
N ARG A 279 -8.23 19.45 20.20
CA ARG A 279 -7.29 19.61 21.34
C ARG A 279 -7.08 18.31 22.09
N GLY A 280 -8.13 17.54 22.31
CA GLY A 280 -8.08 16.25 22.97
C GLY A 280 -7.28 15.21 22.21
N SER A 281 -7.18 15.28 20.87
CA SER A 281 -6.35 14.37 20.07
C SER A 281 -4.84 14.55 20.33
N GLY A 282 -4.42 15.72 20.86
CA GLY A 282 -3.01 16.03 21.08
C GLY A 282 -2.24 16.41 19.81
N ILE A 283 -2.90 16.47 18.66
CA ILE A 283 -2.26 16.88 17.40
C ILE A 283 -1.80 18.34 17.49
N ALA A 284 -0.54 18.55 17.19
CA ALA A 284 0.12 19.86 17.17
C ALA A 284 0.72 20.17 15.79
N GLN A 285 0.32 19.45 14.75
CA GLN A 285 0.69 19.74 13.37
C GLN A 285 -0.43 19.39 12.40
N PHE A 286 -0.58 20.22 11.37
CA PHE A 286 -1.47 19.99 10.24
C PHE A 286 -0.71 20.12 8.94
N THR A 287 -1.15 19.39 7.91
CA THR A 287 -0.59 19.45 6.56
C THR A 287 -1.69 19.84 5.58
N LEU A 288 -1.66 21.07 5.09
CA LEU A 288 -2.67 21.61 4.18
C LEU A 288 -2.27 21.39 2.72
N ARG A 289 -3.12 20.72 1.94
CA ARG A 289 -2.99 20.66 0.48
C ARG A 289 -3.86 21.70 -0.20
N ILE A 290 -3.22 22.51 -1.05
CA ILE A 290 -3.86 23.58 -1.83
C ILE A 290 -3.40 23.56 -3.29
N THR A 291 -4.21 24.21 -4.11
CA THR A 291 -3.84 24.68 -5.47
C THR A 291 -3.94 26.20 -5.50
N PRO A 292 -3.43 26.89 -6.53
CA PRO A 292 -3.61 28.33 -6.69
C PRO A 292 -5.09 28.78 -6.65
N GLN A 293 -6.01 27.91 -7.09
CA GLN A 293 -7.46 28.19 -7.10
C GLN A 293 -8.09 28.04 -5.74
N THR A 294 -7.63 27.08 -4.92
CA THR A 294 -8.22 26.81 -3.60
C THR A 294 -7.57 27.58 -2.46
N ALA A 295 -6.40 28.19 -2.70
CA ALA A 295 -5.61 28.85 -1.67
C ALA A 295 -6.38 29.95 -0.92
N SER A 296 -7.12 30.82 -1.64
CA SER A 296 -7.87 31.92 -1.03
C SER A 296 -9.04 31.46 -0.14
N GLU A 297 -9.60 30.29 -0.41
CA GLU A 297 -10.65 29.66 0.39
C GLU A 297 -10.05 28.96 1.62
N LEU A 298 -9.01 28.14 1.41
CA LEU A 298 -8.55 27.18 2.42
C LEU A 298 -7.53 27.75 3.42
N ILE A 299 -6.69 28.70 3.02
CA ILE A 299 -5.67 29.27 3.92
C ILE A 299 -6.32 29.98 5.14
N PRO A 300 -7.36 30.83 4.98
CA PRO A 300 -8.01 31.46 6.13
C PRO A 300 -8.61 30.45 7.10
N ILE A 301 -9.23 29.37 6.58
CA ILE A 301 -9.79 28.29 7.42
C ILE A 301 -8.66 27.56 8.15
N ALA A 302 -7.60 27.20 7.44
CA ALA A 302 -6.46 26.49 8.01
C ALA A 302 -5.71 27.30 9.08
N THR A 303 -5.67 28.63 8.95
CA THR A 303 -5.10 29.51 9.98
C THR A 303 -5.80 29.34 11.32
N GLY A 304 -7.12 29.07 11.32
CA GLY A 304 -7.87 28.75 12.54
C GLY A 304 -7.37 27.47 13.25
N TYR A 305 -6.89 26.49 12.51
CA TYR A 305 -6.34 25.24 13.07
C TYR A 305 -5.03 25.47 13.83
N THR A 306 -4.22 26.48 13.48
CA THR A 306 -2.98 26.79 14.18
C THR A 306 -3.21 27.22 15.63
N SER A 307 -4.40 27.74 15.95
CA SER A 307 -4.79 28.06 17.33
C SER A 307 -5.07 26.83 18.20
N ILE A 308 -5.21 25.64 17.57
CA ILE A 308 -5.47 24.38 18.27
C ILE A 308 -4.12 23.79 18.69
N ASN A 309 -3.92 23.61 19.99
CA ASN A 309 -2.66 23.08 20.55
C ASN A 309 -1.40 23.87 20.14
N ASN A 310 -1.52 25.12 19.71
CA ASN A 310 -0.43 25.90 19.12
C ASN A 310 0.24 25.15 17.96
N ALA A 311 -0.59 24.61 17.07
CA ALA A 311 -0.15 23.69 16.03
C ALA A 311 0.64 24.39 14.92
N ALA A 312 1.68 23.72 14.45
CA ALA A 312 2.37 24.06 13.22
C ALA A 312 1.53 23.72 11.98
N LEU A 313 1.77 24.39 10.87
CA LEU A 313 1.13 24.09 9.59
C LEU A 313 2.17 23.93 8.49
N ASP A 314 2.09 22.82 7.79
CA ASP A 314 2.87 22.53 6.58
C ASP A 314 1.98 22.74 5.34
N LEU A 315 2.60 23.17 4.23
CA LEU A 315 1.91 23.34 2.95
C LEU A 315 2.38 22.31 1.93
N GLU A 316 1.42 21.62 1.32
CA GLU A 316 1.56 20.89 0.07
C GLU A 316 0.87 21.67 -1.05
N ILE A 317 1.62 22.16 -2.01
CA ILE A 317 1.13 23.06 -3.05
C ILE A 317 1.18 22.34 -4.39
N VAL A 318 0.04 22.13 -5.02
CA VAL A 318 -0.06 21.59 -6.39
C VAL A 318 -0.20 22.77 -7.34
N LEU A 319 0.80 22.97 -8.20
CA LEU A 319 0.88 24.10 -9.14
C LEU A 319 0.29 23.74 -10.50
N ASP A 320 -0.27 24.72 -11.16
CA ASP A 320 -0.69 24.60 -12.56
C ASP A 320 0.54 24.49 -13.47
N ASP A 321 0.51 23.57 -14.42
CA ASP A 321 1.63 23.29 -15.32
C ASP A 321 1.89 24.42 -16.32
N ASP A 322 0.83 25.18 -16.69
CA ASP A 322 0.88 26.21 -17.73
C ASP A 322 1.26 27.62 -17.20
N ALA A 323 1.54 27.74 -15.89
CA ALA A 323 1.89 29.02 -15.28
C ALA A 323 3.25 28.96 -14.57
N PRO A 324 4.04 30.06 -14.57
CA PRO A 324 5.33 30.10 -13.88
C PRO A 324 5.19 29.80 -12.39
N ALA A 325 6.00 28.89 -11.85
CA ALA A 325 5.98 28.51 -10.44
C ALA A 325 6.15 29.71 -9.51
N ALA A 326 7.08 30.61 -9.80
CA ALA A 326 7.34 31.80 -8.99
C ALA A 326 6.10 32.67 -8.82
N ALA A 327 5.38 32.97 -9.91
CA ALA A 327 4.19 33.82 -9.87
C ALA A 327 3.04 33.18 -9.07
N GLN A 328 2.90 31.86 -9.11
CA GLN A 328 1.89 31.13 -8.34
C GLN A 328 2.25 31.13 -6.84
N LEU A 329 3.51 30.81 -6.52
CA LEU A 329 3.99 30.72 -5.13
C LEU A 329 4.07 32.06 -4.45
N ASP A 330 4.46 33.14 -5.15
CA ASP A 330 4.46 34.51 -4.61
C ASP A 330 3.06 34.96 -4.18
N ARG A 331 2.03 34.64 -4.99
CA ARG A 331 0.62 34.94 -4.63
C ARG A 331 0.17 34.14 -3.40
N ILE A 332 0.52 32.86 -3.31
CA ILE A 332 0.20 32.02 -2.16
C ILE A 332 0.93 32.53 -0.91
N ALA A 333 2.20 32.88 -1.03
CA ALA A 333 3.00 33.41 0.07
C ALA A 333 2.47 34.78 0.54
N ALA A 334 1.99 35.64 -0.38
CA ALA A 334 1.33 36.89 -0.02
C ALA A 334 0.06 36.63 0.79
N LEU A 335 -0.78 35.68 0.34
CA LEU A 335 -2.01 35.30 1.05
C LEU A 335 -1.71 34.73 2.45
N CYS A 336 -0.66 33.93 2.60
CA CYS A 336 -0.20 33.46 3.90
C CYS A 336 0.18 34.60 4.83
N ARG A 337 0.94 35.61 4.32
CA ARG A 337 1.29 36.80 5.11
C ARG A 337 0.06 37.62 5.51
N ASP A 338 -0.86 37.83 4.59
CA ASP A 338 -2.08 38.63 4.83
C ASP A 338 -3.00 37.99 5.88
N THR A 339 -3.00 36.65 5.97
CA THR A 339 -3.78 35.88 6.97
C THR A 339 -3.00 35.59 8.25
N GLY A 340 -1.71 35.96 8.32
CA GLY A 340 -0.85 35.67 9.47
C GLY A 340 -0.39 34.21 9.54
N LEU A 341 -0.55 33.43 8.46
CA LEU A 341 -0.09 32.05 8.41
C LEU A 341 1.42 32.01 8.11
N ALA A 342 2.17 31.31 8.96
CA ALA A 342 3.62 31.07 8.77
C ALA A 342 3.88 29.57 8.66
N PRO A 343 3.93 29.00 7.46
CA PRO A 343 4.19 27.56 7.30
C PRO A 343 5.63 27.22 7.71
N GLU A 344 5.79 26.10 8.44
CA GLU A 344 7.12 25.61 8.82
C GLU A 344 7.78 24.85 7.65
N HIS A 345 6.99 24.10 6.89
CA HIS A 345 7.45 23.27 5.78
C HIS A 345 6.59 23.53 4.54
N VAL A 346 7.22 23.59 3.38
CA VAL A 346 6.53 23.78 2.10
C VAL A 346 7.06 22.77 1.09
N THR A 347 6.15 22.07 0.44
CA THR A 347 6.44 21.23 -0.72
C THR A 347 5.56 21.68 -1.87
N ALA A 348 6.17 21.99 -3.02
CA ALA A 348 5.45 22.38 -4.22
C ALA A 348 5.77 21.42 -5.37
N LEU A 349 4.73 21.02 -6.12
CA LEU A 349 4.85 20.05 -7.21
C LEU A 349 3.90 20.44 -8.36
N PRO A 350 4.34 20.31 -9.64
CA PRO A 350 3.45 20.53 -10.79
C PRO A 350 2.34 19.46 -10.85
N THR A 351 1.17 19.80 -11.35
CA THR A 351 0.03 18.88 -11.49
C THR A 351 0.38 17.64 -12.31
N ALA A 352 1.16 17.78 -13.38
CA ALA A 352 1.58 16.66 -14.23
C ALA A 352 2.35 15.57 -13.46
N PHE A 353 3.04 15.93 -12.36
CA PHE A 353 3.78 14.98 -11.53
C PHE A 353 2.93 14.27 -10.46
N LEU A 354 1.61 14.53 -10.41
CA LEU A 354 0.67 13.71 -9.64
C LEU A 354 0.28 12.42 -10.37
N ALA A 355 0.63 12.26 -11.65
CA ALA A 355 0.48 11.03 -12.40
C ALA A 355 1.71 10.13 -12.23
N SER A 356 1.51 8.83 -12.39
CA SER A 356 2.57 7.83 -12.32
C SER A 356 3.17 7.58 -13.70
N TYR A 357 4.48 7.61 -13.79
CA TYR A 357 5.23 7.34 -15.01
C TYR A 357 6.16 6.15 -14.78
N GLN A 358 6.33 5.29 -15.79
CA GLN A 358 7.36 4.27 -15.75
C GLN A 358 8.74 4.92 -15.86
N PRO A 359 9.79 4.35 -15.24
CA PRO A 359 11.14 4.92 -15.30
C PRO A 359 11.68 5.12 -16.72
N SER A 360 11.29 4.23 -17.65
CA SER A 360 11.68 4.28 -19.06
C SER A 360 10.75 5.11 -19.95
N SER A 361 9.65 5.67 -19.40
CA SER A 361 8.71 6.47 -20.18
C SER A 361 9.16 7.94 -20.30
N GLN A 362 8.48 8.67 -21.18
CA GLN A 362 8.69 10.12 -21.29
C GLN A 362 8.05 10.83 -20.10
N TRP A 363 8.85 11.58 -19.36
CA TRP A 363 8.40 12.44 -18.28
C TRP A 363 7.86 13.77 -18.81
N PRO A 364 7.00 14.49 -18.05
CA PRO A 364 6.49 15.81 -18.44
C PRO A 364 7.61 16.79 -18.76
N THR A 365 7.48 17.55 -19.86
CA THR A 365 8.49 18.51 -20.34
C THR A 365 8.25 19.94 -19.87
N GLY A 366 7.09 20.22 -19.26
CA GLY A 366 6.75 21.55 -18.73
C GLY A 366 7.47 21.89 -17.44
N LEU A 367 6.74 22.48 -16.51
CA LEU A 367 7.24 22.84 -15.19
C LEU A 367 7.83 21.62 -14.47
N GLN A 368 9.04 21.75 -13.94
CA GLN A 368 9.76 20.66 -13.29
C GLN A 368 9.74 20.78 -11.76
N PRO A 369 9.81 19.67 -11.01
CA PRO A 369 9.92 19.72 -9.55
C PRO A 369 11.08 20.59 -9.03
N ALA A 370 12.20 20.63 -9.73
CA ALA A 370 13.34 21.47 -9.37
C ALA A 370 13.01 22.97 -9.44
N ASP A 371 12.23 23.39 -10.46
CA ASP A 371 11.79 24.80 -10.59
C ASP A 371 10.86 25.18 -9.45
N CYS A 372 9.99 24.25 -9.02
CA CYS A 372 9.09 24.44 -7.89
C CYS A 372 9.85 24.59 -6.57
N ILE A 373 10.91 23.80 -6.34
CA ILE A 373 11.78 23.90 -5.16
C ILE A 373 12.46 25.27 -5.12
N ALA A 374 13.05 25.72 -6.23
CA ALA A 374 13.73 27.02 -6.30
C ALA A 374 12.75 28.19 -6.07
N ALA A 375 11.58 28.14 -6.69
CA ALA A 375 10.55 29.15 -6.51
C ALA A 375 9.98 29.16 -5.08
N ALA A 376 9.75 27.98 -4.47
CA ALA A 376 9.29 27.86 -3.09
C ALA A 376 10.31 28.44 -2.10
N ARG A 377 11.60 28.20 -2.32
CA ARG A 377 12.70 28.76 -1.51
C ARG A 377 12.68 30.30 -1.53
N SER A 378 12.40 30.89 -2.69
CA SER A 378 12.27 32.34 -2.84
C SER A 378 11.02 32.91 -2.16
N ALA A 379 9.87 32.26 -2.38
CA ALA A 379 8.57 32.74 -1.88
C ALA A 379 8.40 32.56 -0.36
N PHE A 380 9.00 31.51 0.21
CA PHE A 380 8.92 31.14 1.64
C PHE A 380 10.30 31.07 2.30
N PRO A 381 11.02 32.18 2.45
CA PRO A 381 12.42 32.17 2.90
C PRO A 381 12.63 31.65 4.32
N ASN A 382 11.59 31.66 5.16
CA ASN A 382 11.63 31.18 6.53
C ASN A 382 11.17 29.72 6.69
N ALA A 383 10.62 29.09 5.64
CA ALA A 383 10.16 27.71 5.67
C ALA A 383 11.26 26.74 5.24
N LYS A 384 11.17 25.50 5.70
CA LYS A 384 11.93 24.38 5.15
C LYS A 384 11.28 23.91 3.86
N ILE A 385 12.06 23.72 2.80
CA ILE A 385 11.55 23.34 1.49
C ILE A 385 11.76 21.85 1.26
N GLY A 386 10.66 21.14 0.96
CA GLY A 386 10.65 19.71 0.71
C GLY A 386 10.80 19.37 -0.77
N ALA A 387 11.36 18.20 -1.01
CA ALA A 387 11.36 17.55 -2.31
C ALA A 387 10.74 16.14 -2.18
N GLY A 388 10.07 15.72 -3.23
CA GLY A 388 9.42 14.40 -3.25
C GLY A 388 8.13 14.42 -4.05
N MET A 389 7.22 13.52 -3.71
CA MET A 389 5.95 13.39 -4.42
C MET A 389 4.78 13.60 -3.47
N LEU A 390 3.75 14.28 -3.95
CA LEU A 390 2.49 14.47 -3.24
C LEU A 390 1.50 13.29 -3.48
N THR A 391 2.02 12.21 -4.05
CA THR A 391 1.36 10.91 -4.26
C THR A 391 2.02 9.85 -3.37
N ASN A 392 2.35 8.67 -3.93
CA ASN A 392 2.86 7.53 -3.16
C ASN A 392 4.37 7.34 -3.33
N PHE A 393 4.92 6.35 -2.64
CA PHE A 393 6.33 5.97 -2.74
C PHE A 393 6.74 5.57 -4.17
N THR A 394 5.84 4.96 -4.94
CA THR A 394 6.09 4.58 -6.34
C THR A 394 6.64 5.75 -7.15
N GLU A 395 5.92 6.88 -7.10
CA GLU A 395 6.27 8.08 -7.87
C GLU A 395 7.57 8.69 -7.32
N PHE A 396 7.75 8.69 -6.00
CA PHE A 396 8.98 9.17 -5.36
C PHE A 396 10.20 8.33 -5.76
N ASN A 397 10.06 7.00 -5.83
CA ASN A 397 11.14 6.10 -6.22
C ASN A 397 11.49 6.21 -7.72
N ARG A 398 10.51 6.55 -8.56
CA ARG A 398 10.66 6.72 -10.01
C ARG A 398 11.14 8.10 -10.41
N CYS A 399 10.69 9.15 -9.71
CA CYS A 399 11.12 10.54 -9.89
C CYS A 399 11.85 11.03 -8.64
N ARG A 400 13.08 10.55 -8.48
CA ARG A 400 13.91 10.89 -7.32
C ARG A 400 14.29 12.36 -7.35
N PRO A 401 14.32 13.06 -6.20
CA PRO A 401 14.75 14.44 -6.15
C PRO A 401 16.15 14.65 -6.73
N ALA A 402 16.24 15.54 -7.71
CA ALA A 402 17.53 15.94 -8.26
C ALA A 402 18.17 17.05 -7.40
N GLY A 403 19.50 17.00 -7.26
CA GLY A 403 20.24 18.03 -6.53
C GLY A 403 20.08 17.99 -5.01
N THR A 404 20.57 19.03 -4.35
CA THR A 404 20.64 19.11 -2.87
C THR A 404 19.87 20.29 -2.30
N ASP A 405 19.16 21.04 -3.11
CA ASP A 405 18.55 22.32 -2.74
C ASP A 405 17.19 22.20 -2.05
N HIS A 406 16.99 21.10 -1.34
CA HIS A 406 15.83 20.85 -0.50
C HIS A 406 16.26 20.51 0.93
N ASP A 407 15.39 20.76 1.90
CA ASP A 407 15.70 20.57 3.33
C ASP A 407 15.20 19.23 3.84
N PHE A 408 14.17 18.62 3.23
CA PHE A 408 13.60 17.34 3.62
C PHE A 408 13.01 16.59 2.41
N ILE A 409 12.75 15.30 2.59
CA ILE A 409 12.05 14.47 1.61
C ILE A 409 10.67 14.09 2.09
N THR A 410 9.73 13.89 1.13
CA THR A 410 8.34 13.50 1.43
C THR A 410 7.71 12.65 0.34
N HIS A 411 6.77 11.80 0.73
CA HIS A 411 5.78 11.13 -0.11
C HIS A 411 4.61 10.66 0.75
N GLY A 412 3.48 10.33 0.15
CA GLY A 412 2.36 9.65 0.79
C GLY A 412 2.44 8.13 0.64
N ASN A 413 1.43 7.44 1.18
CA ASN A 413 1.30 6.00 1.05
C ASN A 413 -0.16 5.55 1.12
N SER A 414 -0.53 4.51 0.35
CA SER A 414 -1.86 3.90 0.36
C SER A 414 -1.74 2.38 0.41
N ALA A 415 -2.61 1.73 1.19
CA ALA A 415 -2.60 0.27 1.35
C ALA A 415 -3.48 -0.47 0.33
N THR A 416 -4.24 0.23 -0.54
CA THR A 416 -5.25 -0.39 -1.40
C THR A 416 -5.03 -0.15 -2.89
N VAL A 417 -3.79 -0.28 -3.37
CA VAL A 417 -3.50 -0.12 -4.80
C VAL A 417 -3.91 -1.38 -5.59
N HIS A 418 -3.40 -2.55 -5.22
CA HIS A 418 -3.63 -3.79 -5.97
C HIS A 418 -4.64 -4.73 -5.32
N ALA A 419 -4.76 -4.71 -4.00
CA ALA A 419 -5.66 -5.55 -3.24
C ALA A 419 -6.39 -4.74 -2.17
N ALA A 420 -7.61 -5.16 -1.83
CA ALA A 420 -8.43 -4.50 -0.82
C ALA A 420 -9.01 -5.49 0.22
N ASP A 421 -8.66 -6.77 0.16
CA ASP A 421 -9.01 -7.71 1.22
C ASP A 421 -8.28 -7.40 2.53
N ASP A 422 -8.86 -7.82 3.66
CA ASP A 422 -8.35 -7.47 4.98
C ASP A 422 -6.93 -8.01 5.24
N THR A 423 -6.61 -9.18 4.72
CA THR A 423 -5.29 -9.81 4.87
C THR A 423 -4.23 -9.02 4.12
N SER A 424 -4.47 -8.72 2.83
CA SER A 424 -3.53 -7.95 2.01
C SER A 424 -3.28 -6.56 2.59
N VAL A 425 -4.35 -5.88 3.05
CA VAL A 425 -4.21 -4.55 3.66
C VAL A 425 -3.38 -4.59 4.94
N MET A 426 -3.57 -5.58 5.82
CA MET A 426 -2.69 -5.71 7.01
C MET A 426 -1.26 -6.10 6.63
N GLN A 427 -1.07 -6.92 5.61
CA GLN A 427 0.26 -7.30 5.13
C GLN A 427 1.05 -6.10 4.57
N THR A 428 0.39 -5.02 4.11
CA THR A 428 1.12 -3.82 3.67
C THR A 428 2.04 -3.25 4.76
N LEU A 429 1.75 -3.49 6.02
CA LEU A 429 2.61 -3.11 7.14
C LEU A 429 4.01 -3.76 7.09
N GLU A 430 4.14 -4.94 6.48
CA GLU A 430 5.43 -5.61 6.26
C GLU A 430 6.29 -4.88 5.20
N ALA A 431 5.66 -4.20 4.24
CA ALA A 431 6.36 -3.44 3.19
C ALA A 431 6.89 -2.09 3.70
N LEU A 432 6.26 -1.49 4.71
CA LEU A 432 6.61 -0.14 5.19
C LEU A 432 8.07 0.02 5.60
N PRO A 433 8.71 -0.89 6.38
CA PRO A 433 10.13 -0.79 6.71
C PRO A 433 11.03 -0.78 5.47
N HIS A 434 10.68 -1.52 4.42
CA HIS A 434 11.40 -1.53 3.15
C HIS A 434 11.25 -0.19 2.40
N ILE A 435 10.03 0.37 2.40
CA ILE A 435 9.75 1.70 1.84
C ILE A 435 10.59 2.75 2.56
N PHE A 436 10.57 2.76 3.89
CA PHE A 436 11.31 3.75 4.68
C PHE A 436 12.82 3.64 4.46
N ARG A 437 13.35 2.42 4.42
CA ARG A 437 14.76 2.19 4.12
C ARG A 437 15.12 2.68 2.71
N SER A 438 14.29 2.39 1.72
CA SER A 438 14.51 2.85 0.33
C SER A 438 14.40 4.37 0.21
N ALA A 439 13.41 5.00 0.85
CA ALA A 439 13.27 6.45 0.90
C ALA A 439 14.48 7.12 1.59
N ARG A 440 14.97 6.53 2.69
CA ARG A 440 16.19 7.00 3.37
C ARG A 440 17.42 6.88 2.49
N ALA A 441 17.55 5.80 1.70
CA ALA A 441 18.65 5.64 0.74
C ALA A 441 18.61 6.71 -0.36
N ILE A 442 17.42 7.13 -0.81
CA ILE A 442 17.22 8.22 -1.79
C ILE A 442 17.52 9.58 -1.15
N GLY A 443 16.97 9.86 0.04
CA GLY A 443 17.06 11.16 0.70
C GLY A 443 18.36 11.42 1.46
N GLY A 444 19.18 10.40 1.70
CA GLY A 444 20.43 10.52 2.47
C GLY A 444 20.19 10.96 3.92
N ALA A 445 20.93 11.96 4.37
CA ALA A 445 20.84 12.49 5.74
C ALA A 445 19.69 13.49 5.96
N LYS A 446 18.91 13.83 4.92
CA LYS A 446 17.82 14.81 5.03
C LYS A 446 16.68 14.28 5.89
N PRO A 447 15.98 15.12 6.68
CA PRO A 447 14.77 14.73 7.39
C PRO A 447 13.77 14.05 6.47
N TYR A 448 13.11 13.01 6.94
CA TYR A 448 12.09 12.26 6.22
C TYR A 448 10.72 12.50 6.85
N ARG A 449 9.85 13.18 6.13
CA ARG A 449 8.51 13.55 6.57
C ARG A 449 7.49 12.83 5.69
N LEU A 450 6.74 11.89 6.28
CA LEU A 450 5.69 11.16 5.56
C LEU A 450 4.42 12.01 5.46
N GLY A 451 3.96 12.21 4.24
CA GLY A 451 2.63 12.71 3.92
C GLY A 451 1.53 11.73 4.36
N LEU A 452 0.32 11.91 3.85
CA LEU A 452 -0.80 11.04 4.25
C LEU A 452 -0.49 9.57 3.96
N THR A 453 -0.47 8.80 5.03
CA THR A 453 -0.27 7.35 5.03
C THR A 453 -1.53 6.72 5.61
N ALA A 454 -2.33 6.11 4.74
CA ALA A 454 -3.67 5.64 5.08
C ALA A 454 -4.06 4.38 4.27
N ILE A 455 -5.14 3.72 4.67
CA ILE A 455 -5.68 2.57 3.92
C ILE A 455 -6.19 3.05 2.57
N GLY A 456 -7.11 4.03 2.55
CA GLY A 456 -7.65 4.60 1.32
C GLY A 456 -6.63 5.43 0.55
N MET A 457 -6.90 5.65 -0.72
CA MET A 457 -6.04 6.39 -1.64
C MET A 457 -6.47 7.86 -1.72
N ARG A 458 -5.56 8.80 -1.43
CA ARG A 458 -5.85 10.24 -1.48
C ARG A 458 -6.16 10.74 -2.89
N SER A 459 -5.39 10.29 -3.86
CA SER A 459 -5.54 10.59 -5.29
C SER A 459 -5.04 9.40 -6.10
N ASN A 460 -5.61 9.18 -7.27
CA ASN A 460 -5.21 8.07 -8.14
C ASN A 460 -4.15 8.54 -9.15
N PRO A 461 -2.86 8.21 -8.98
CA PRO A 461 -1.83 8.57 -9.95
C PRO A 461 -1.86 7.68 -11.21
N TYR A 462 -2.64 6.59 -11.21
CA TYR A 462 -2.71 5.59 -12.29
C TYR A 462 -3.91 5.82 -13.22
N GLY A 463 -4.81 6.75 -12.90
CA GLY A 463 -6.04 7.02 -13.66
C GLY A 463 -6.61 8.40 -13.38
N ALA A 464 -7.72 8.73 -14.04
CA ALA A 464 -8.33 10.06 -13.97
C ALA A 464 -8.96 10.37 -12.59
N ALA A 465 -9.40 9.36 -11.86
CA ALA A 465 -10.08 9.51 -10.57
C ALA A 465 -9.87 8.28 -9.68
N THR A 466 -10.16 8.42 -8.40
CA THR A 466 -10.27 7.29 -7.47
C THR A 466 -11.55 6.49 -7.73
N THR A 467 -11.55 5.22 -7.34
CA THR A 467 -12.72 4.35 -7.48
C THR A 467 -13.87 4.85 -6.59
N PRO A 468 -15.06 5.13 -7.14
CA PRO A 468 -16.24 5.46 -6.35
C PRO A 468 -16.64 4.30 -5.43
N ASN A 469 -17.06 4.58 -4.20
CA ASN A 469 -17.45 3.55 -3.22
C ASN A 469 -18.72 3.93 -2.44
N PRO A 470 -19.86 4.11 -3.11
CA PRO A 470 -21.12 4.48 -2.44
C PRO A 470 -21.61 3.37 -1.50
N ASP A 471 -21.33 2.11 -1.80
CA ASP A 471 -21.80 0.95 -1.04
C ASP A 471 -20.90 0.59 0.14
N GLN A 472 -19.82 1.34 0.35
CA GLN A 472 -18.87 1.13 1.45
C GLN A 472 -18.27 -0.29 1.44
N ASN A 473 -17.88 -0.77 0.28
CA ASN A 473 -17.24 -2.06 0.07
C ASN A 473 -15.71 -1.97 0.20
N ARG A 474 -15.05 -3.13 0.29
CA ARG A 474 -13.60 -3.25 0.20
C ARG A 474 -13.17 -3.14 -1.27
N LEU A 475 -12.74 -1.96 -1.70
CA LEU A 475 -12.37 -1.68 -3.08
C LEU A 475 -10.96 -1.12 -3.18
N THR A 476 -10.25 -1.51 -4.24
CA THR A 476 -8.94 -0.92 -4.57
C THR A 476 -9.10 0.51 -5.08
N MET A 477 -8.07 1.33 -4.85
CA MET A 477 -7.94 2.70 -5.36
C MET A 477 -9.11 3.64 -4.98
N THR A 478 -9.84 3.35 -3.90
CA THR A 478 -10.89 4.22 -3.39
C THR A 478 -10.36 5.20 -2.35
N VAL A 479 -10.91 6.41 -2.32
CA VAL A 479 -10.66 7.35 -1.23
C VAL A 479 -11.48 7.01 0.01
N TYR A 480 -12.69 6.43 -0.18
CA TYR A 480 -13.63 6.09 0.88
C TYR A 480 -13.54 4.62 1.28
N ASP A 481 -12.42 4.22 1.90
CA ASP A 481 -12.31 2.88 2.49
C ASP A 481 -13.05 2.85 3.83
N PRO A 482 -14.06 1.98 4.01
CA PRO A 482 -14.88 1.98 5.23
C PRO A 482 -14.10 1.63 6.49
N ARG A 483 -12.98 0.91 6.37
CA ARG A 483 -12.15 0.49 7.51
C ARG A 483 -11.42 1.64 8.18
N ALA A 484 -11.22 2.77 7.49
CA ALA A 484 -10.58 3.96 8.06
C ALA A 484 -11.26 4.46 9.34
N ARG A 485 -12.58 4.24 9.49
CA ARG A 485 -13.39 4.68 10.63
C ARG A 485 -13.69 3.58 11.65
N ALA A 486 -13.09 2.39 11.50
CA ALA A 486 -13.31 1.21 12.33
C ALA A 486 -12.08 0.84 13.17
N LEU A 487 -12.20 -0.19 14.03
CA LEU A 487 -11.06 -0.69 14.80
C LEU A 487 -9.92 -1.17 13.90
N PHE A 488 -10.24 -1.76 12.75
CA PHE A 488 -9.26 -2.19 11.75
C PHE A 488 -8.35 -1.03 11.33
N GLY A 489 -8.93 0.14 10.99
CA GLY A 489 -8.16 1.31 10.58
C GLY A 489 -7.27 1.85 11.69
N ALA A 490 -7.75 1.84 12.93
CA ALA A 490 -6.94 2.24 14.08
C ALA A 490 -5.77 1.27 14.33
N ALA A 491 -6.01 -0.03 14.20
CA ALA A 491 -4.97 -1.06 14.32
C ALA A 491 -3.92 -0.93 13.20
N TRP A 492 -4.37 -0.73 11.95
CA TRP A 492 -3.46 -0.52 10.82
C TRP A 492 -2.62 0.75 11.01
N ALA A 493 -3.22 1.87 11.41
CA ALA A 493 -2.50 3.12 11.64
C ALA A 493 -1.47 3.00 12.77
N LEU A 494 -1.80 2.28 13.85
CA LEU A 494 -0.85 1.96 14.93
C LEU A 494 0.30 1.09 14.41
N GLY A 495 0.00 0.09 13.56
CA GLY A 495 1.01 -0.73 12.88
C GLY A 495 1.94 0.11 11.98
N ALA A 496 1.37 1.07 11.22
CA ALA A 496 2.15 1.98 10.40
C ALA A 496 3.07 2.89 11.25
N LEU A 497 2.58 3.37 12.39
CA LEU A 497 3.41 4.11 13.35
C LEU A 497 4.52 3.22 13.92
N ALA A 498 4.21 1.98 14.31
CA ALA A 498 5.22 1.03 14.81
C ALA A 498 6.32 0.77 13.78
N ALA A 499 5.96 0.61 12.51
CA ALA A 499 6.89 0.38 11.41
C ALA A 499 7.90 1.52 11.20
N THR A 500 7.62 2.75 11.68
CA THR A 500 8.58 3.87 11.59
C THR A 500 9.77 3.74 12.54
N GLN A 501 9.73 2.81 13.50
CA GLN A 501 10.81 2.65 14.50
C GLN A 501 12.12 2.20 13.81
N GLY A 502 13.23 2.85 14.16
CA GLY A 502 14.54 2.58 13.56
C GLY A 502 14.76 3.22 12.18
N HIS A 503 13.78 3.94 11.63
CA HIS A 503 13.87 4.52 10.29
C HIS A 503 14.00 6.05 10.27
N SER A 504 14.14 6.69 11.42
CA SER A 504 14.34 8.15 11.55
C SER A 504 13.28 8.96 10.79
N VAL A 505 12.01 8.55 10.88
CA VAL A 505 10.88 9.29 10.33
C VAL A 505 10.58 10.48 11.24
N ALA A 506 10.69 11.70 10.71
CA ALA A 506 10.55 12.94 11.49
C ALA A 506 9.08 13.34 11.69
N ALA A 507 8.23 13.08 10.70
CA ALA A 507 6.79 13.36 10.78
C ALA A 507 5.97 12.30 10.04
N LEU A 508 4.72 12.10 10.47
CA LEU A 508 3.79 11.13 9.88
C LEU A 508 2.37 11.68 9.92
N THR A 509 1.75 11.82 8.75
CA THR A 509 0.33 12.20 8.61
C THR A 509 -0.52 10.94 8.49
N LEU A 510 -1.38 10.64 9.48
CA LEU A 510 -2.14 9.39 9.55
C LEU A 510 -3.61 9.53 9.19
N ALA A 511 -4.18 10.74 9.27
CA ALA A 511 -5.61 10.95 9.17
C ALA A 511 -5.93 12.41 8.76
N ALA A 512 -7.22 12.76 8.83
CA ALA A 512 -7.73 14.10 8.65
C ALA A 512 -8.68 14.47 9.82
N PRO A 513 -9.04 15.74 10.02
CA PRO A 513 -10.07 16.09 10.99
C PRO A 513 -11.42 15.43 10.71
N CYS A 514 -11.90 15.47 9.46
CA CYS A 514 -13.14 14.82 9.02
C CYS A 514 -13.01 14.27 7.59
N GLY A 515 -14.09 13.83 6.98
CA GLY A 515 -14.09 13.23 5.64
C GLY A 515 -13.65 11.78 5.62
N PRO A 516 -13.11 11.28 4.48
CA PRO A 516 -12.80 9.87 4.28
C PRO A 516 -11.72 9.34 5.24
N PHE A 517 -10.83 10.19 5.71
CA PHE A 517 -9.75 9.88 6.65
C PHE A 517 -10.01 10.48 8.04
N GLY A 518 -11.25 10.85 8.32
CA GLY A 518 -11.62 11.64 9.50
C GLY A 518 -11.48 10.90 10.82
N ILE A 519 -10.92 11.59 11.83
CA ILE A 519 -10.93 11.13 13.22
C ILE A 519 -12.18 11.61 13.98
N ILE A 520 -12.88 12.63 13.45
CA ILE A 520 -14.12 13.17 13.99
C ILE A 520 -15.24 12.85 13.00
N ASN A 521 -16.35 12.31 13.51
CA ASN A 521 -17.54 12.11 12.70
C ASN A 521 -18.23 13.45 12.46
N HIS A 522 -18.20 13.89 11.23
CA HIS A 522 -18.82 15.11 10.76
C HIS A 522 -19.59 14.81 9.49
N ALA A 523 -20.75 15.44 9.29
CA ALA A 523 -21.51 15.28 8.06
C ALA A 523 -20.63 15.60 6.85
N SER A 524 -20.60 14.70 5.88
CA SER A 524 -19.80 14.79 4.67
C SER A 524 -20.68 14.55 3.45
N GLU A 525 -20.16 14.86 2.26
CA GLU A 525 -20.86 14.61 0.99
C GLU A 525 -21.17 13.13 0.77
N VAL A 526 -20.38 12.23 1.37
CA VAL A 526 -20.59 10.78 1.32
C VAL A 526 -21.17 10.31 2.64
N ALA A 527 -22.37 9.73 2.57
CA ALA A 527 -23.02 9.14 3.73
C ALA A 527 -22.14 8.05 4.36
N ARG A 528 -22.08 8.05 5.68
CA ARG A 528 -21.41 7.02 6.49
C ARG A 528 -22.46 6.29 7.31
N PRO A 529 -23.17 5.33 6.71
CA PRO A 529 -24.20 4.59 7.40
C PRO A 529 -23.65 4.05 8.73
N TRP A 530 -24.49 3.99 9.75
CA TRP A 530 -24.19 3.53 11.12
C TRP A 530 -23.36 4.48 11.98
N TYR A 531 -22.60 5.41 11.38
CA TYR A 531 -21.82 6.42 12.11
C TYR A 531 -22.54 7.77 12.13
N ASP A 532 -23.04 8.24 10.99
CA ASP A 532 -23.74 9.52 10.88
C ASP A 532 -25.09 9.50 11.62
N ASP A 533 -25.76 8.35 11.61
CA ASP A 533 -27.06 8.15 12.27
C ASP A 533 -26.96 7.91 13.79
N HIS A 534 -25.74 7.75 14.33
CA HIS A 534 -25.56 7.46 15.74
C HIS A 534 -25.27 8.75 16.52
N PRO A 535 -26.19 9.27 17.35
CA PRO A 535 -26.07 10.59 17.97
C PRO A 535 -24.87 10.73 18.93
N ASN A 536 -24.31 9.61 19.39
CA ASN A 536 -23.15 9.58 20.29
C ASN A 536 -21.83 9.25 19.61
N ALA A 537 -21.83 8.89 18.31
CA ALA A 537 -20.61 8.59 17.56
C ALA A 537 -19.92 9.88 17.12
N LYS A 538 -19.11 10.48 18.00
CA LYS A 538 -18.41 11.77 17.76
C LYS A 538 -17.04 11.59 17.16
N VAL A 539 -16.38 10.48 17.43
CA VAL A 539 -15.00 10.21 17.01
C VAL A 539 -14.84 8.76 16.53
N THR A 540 -13.84 8.53 15.68
CA THR A 540 -13.48 7.18 15.22
C THR A 540 -12.47 6.52 16.17
N PRO A 541 -12.25 5.19 16.11
CA PRO A 541 -11.27 4.50 16.95
C PRO A 541 -9.85 5.08 16.86
N LEU A 542 -9.43 5.57 15.70
CA LEU A 542 -8.10 6.17 15.52
C LEU A 542 -7.91 7.44 16.38
N TYR A 543 -8.98 8.18 16.66
CA TYR A 543 -8.92 9.31 17.59
C TYR A 543 -8.36 8.89 18.96
N HIS A 544 -8.79 7.74 19.47
CA HIS A 544 -8.36 7.25 20.79
C HIS A 544 -6.89 6.84 20.79
N VAL A 545 -6.34 6.35 19.67
CA VAL A 545 -4.91 6.10 19.51
C VAL A 545 -4.13 7.41 19.61
N LEU A 546 -4.55 8.43 18.88
CA LEU A 546 -3.90 9.75 18.90
C LEU A 546 -4.00 10.38 20.29
N HIS A 547 -5.18 10.33 20.91
CA HIS A 547 -5.40 10.83 22.26
C HIS A 547 -4.50 10.16 23.30
N ALA A 548 -4.31 8.86 23.20
CA ALA A 548 -3.40 8.11 24.10
C ALA A 548 -1.92 8.50 23.92
N LEU A 549 -1.55 8.96 22.73
CA LEU A 549 -0.17 9.35 22.40
C LEU A 549 0.11 10.86 22.64
N ARG A 550 -0.88 11.67 23.01
CA ARG A 550 -0.76 13.15 23.11
C ARG A 550 0.36 13.62 24.05
N ASP A 551 0.55 12.91 25.17
CA ASP A 551 1.54 13.22 26.19
C ASP A 551 2.71 12.21 26.18
N ALA A 552 2.83 11.42 25.12
CA ALA A 552 3.87 10.41 25.00
C ALA A 552 5.26 11.04 24.88
N GLY A 553 6.19 10.48 25.63
CA GLY A 553 7.62 10.74 25.49
C GLY A 553 8.25 9.88 24.38
N PRO A 554 9.57 9.69 24.40
CA PRO A 554 10.25 8.83 23.44
C PRO A 554 9.73 7.40 23.45
N ARG A 555 9.80 6.74 22.28
CA ARG A 555 9.49 5.31 22.13
C ARG A 555 10.60 4.45 22.69
N LEU A 556 10.19 3.28 23.18
CA LEU A 556 11.09 2.22 23.61
C LEU A 556 11.04 1.06 22.60
N PRO A 557 12.17 0.40 22.33
CA PRO A 557 12.15 -0.85 21.57
C PRO A 557 11.27 -1.89 22.25
N VAL A 558 10.50 -2.62 21.44
CA VAL A 558 9.68 -3.74 21.91
C VAL A 558 10.20 -5.02 21.27
N SER A 559 10.47 -6.05 22.08
CA SER A 559 10.93 -7.35 21.61
C SER A 559 10.05 -8.49 22.11
N ASN A 560 10.21 -9.67 21.50
CA ASN A 560 9.41 -10.86 21.75
C ASN A 560 7.91 -10.68 21.44
N LEU A 561 7.55 -9.80 20.48
CA LEU A 561 6.19 -9.74 19.99
C LEU A 561 5.86 -11.06 19.27
N PRO A 562 4.66 -11.62 19.47
CA PRO A 562 4.18 -12.74 18.66
C PRO A 562 4.14 -12.34 17.17
N SER A 563 4.30 -13.32 16.28
CA SER A 563 4.14 -13.09 14.84
C SER A 563 2.77 -12.48 14.53
N GLY A 564 2.72 -11.50 13.63
CA GLY A 564 1.51 -10.77 13.26
C GLY A 564 1.08 -9.68 14.25
N PHE A 565 1.89 -9.38 15.28
CA PHE A 565 1.62 -8.28 16.21
C PHE A 565 2.59 -7.12 15.98
N ALA A 566 2.06 -5.90 16.09
CA ALA A 566 2.85 -4.68 16.18
C ALA A 566 2.54 -3.96 17.49
N ALA A 567 3.50 -3.24 18.04
CA ALA A 567 3.31 -2.47 19.26
C ALA A 567 4.13 -1.18 19.24
N VAL A 568 3.61 -0.17 19.90
CA VAL A 568 4.33 1.09 20.20
C VAL A 568 4.38 1.23 21.72
N ALA A 569 5.58 1.18 22.26
CA ALA A 569 5.80 1.48 23.68
C ALA A 569 6.38 2.89 23.82
N VAL A 570 5.82 3.69 24.70
CA VAL A 570 6.24 5.07 24.94
C VAL A 570 6.50 5.32 26.42
N GLN A 571 7.44 6.19 26.70
CA GLN A 571 7.57 6.74 28.04
C GLN A 571 6.42 7.72 28.29
N THR A 572 5.79 7.65 29.45
CA THR A 572 4.83 8.67 29.89
C THR A 572 5.56 9.74 30.68
N LYS A 573 5.17 11.00 30.52
CA LYS A 573 5.58 12.06 31.44
C LYS A 573 4.98 11.74 32.82
N ALA A 574 5.83 11.63 33.84
CA ALA A 574 5.41 11.45 35.20
C ALA A 574 4.62 12.67 35.71
#